data_736edd8cb000e344a208938c5fa8eb6b
#
_entry.id   736edd8cb000e344a208938c5fa8eb6b
#
_cell.length_a   1.000
_cell.length_b   1.000
_cell.length_c   1.000
_cell.angle_alpha   90.00
_cell.angle_beta   90.00
_cell.angle_gamma   90.00
#
_symmetry.space_group_name_H-M   'P 1'
#
loop_
_entity.id
_entity.type
_entity.pdbx_description
1 polymer ?
#
loop_
_entity_poly.entity_id
_entity_poly.type
_entity_poly.pdbx_seq_one_letter_code
_entity_poly.pdbx_strand_id
1 'polypeptide(L)'
;MAAYLLLLVAVLSRVIPHAPWWSFTAVTGCLLYFGAKRPWREMFAPLAALITTDCYLTLFRYSGYSMNWGFSSFSWGWYLAAMVLGSVLLRKRVTFARGAAGAIVGPTSFFLVSNFGAWFSNPFNTYPHTFAGLVACYAAGVPFYRNDLVATSLVLAVALGVPALVRRTHTARAQVA
;
A
#
# COMPACT_ATOMS: atom_id res chain seq x y z
N MET A 1 -3.80 -18.48 3.60
CA MET A 1 -3.99 -17.90 4.96
C MET A 1 -3.20 -16.59 5.12
N ALA A 2 -1.85 -16.55 5.09
CA ALA A 2 -1.05 -15.35 5.37
C ALA A 2 -1.45 -14.08 4.60
N ALA A 3 -1.79 -14.19 3.30
CA ALA A 3 -2.19 -13.02 2.51
C ALA A 3 -3.49 -12.37 3.02
N TYR A 4 -4.44 -13.17 3.48
CA TYR A 4 -5.69 -12.65 4.05
C TYR A 4 -5.50 -12.09 5.47
N LEU A 5 -4.60 -12.67 6.26
CA LEU A 5 -4.21 -12.07 7.55
C LEU A 5 -3.54 -10.70 7.34
N LEU A 6 -2.68 -10.58 6.35
CA LEU A 6 -2.08 -9.29 6.00
C LEU A 6 -3.12 -8.30 5.45
N LEU A 7 -4.13 -8.77 4.71
CA LEU A 7 -5.24 -7.91 4.30
C LEU A 7 -6.01 -7.36 5.50
N LEU A 8 -6.28 -8.21 6.51
CA LEU A 8 -6.89 -7.75 7.76
C LEU A 8 -6.01 -6.71 8.47
N VAL A 9 -4.69 -6.93 8.53
CA VAL A 9 -3.74 -5.95 9.08
C VAL A 9 -3.79 -4.65 8.28
N ALA A 10 -3.89 -4.70 6.95
CA ALA A 10 -4.01 -3.50 6.11
C ALA A 10 -5.28 -2.69 6.44
N VAL A 11 -6.43 -3.35 6.58
CA VAL A 11 -7.70 -2.70 6.96
C VAL A 11 -7.60 -2.10 8.35
N LEU A 12 -7.16 -2.89 9.35
CA LEU A 12 -7.03 -2.43 10.73
C LEU A 12 -6.07 -1.25 10.87
N SER A 13 -4.92 -1.29 10.16
CA SER A 13 -3.95 -0.19 10.18
C SER A 13 -4.49 1.13 9.63
N ARG A 14 -5.61 1.12 8.89
CA ARG A 14 -6.29 2.32 8.42
C ARG A 14 -7.37 2.81 9.39
N VAL A 15 -8.06 1.88 10.02
CA VAL A 15 -9.18 2.20 10.91
C VAL A 15 -8.69 2.68 12.28
N ILE A 16 -7.59 2.13 12.77
CA ILE A 16 -7.01 2.51 14.07
C ILE A 16 -6.31 3.87 13.92
N PRO A 17 -6.70 4.89 14.71
CA PRO A 17 -6.01 6.18 14.69
C PRO A 17 -4.56 6.06 15.15
N HIS A 18 -3.64 6.66 14.40
CA HIS A 18 -2.21 6.62 14.73
C HIS A 18 -1.50 7.97 14.41
N ALA A 19 -2.19 9.07 14.71
CA ALA A 19 -1.55 10.38 14.67
C ALA A 19 -0.36 10.42 15.66
N PRO A 20 0.79 11.03 15.30
CA PRO A 20 1.02 11.88 14.12
C PRO A 20 1.54 11.13 12.87
N TRP A 21 1.52 9.79 12.85
CA TRP A 21 2.10 8.95 11.79
C TRP A 21 1.14 8.75 10.61
N TRP A 22 0.69 9.85 10.01
CA TRP A 22 -0.20 9.81 8.85
C TRP A 22 0.38 8.96 7.71
N SER A 23 -0.47 8.14 7.10
CA SER A 23 -0.07 7.18 6.04
C SER A 23 0.94 6.10 6.47
N PHE A 24 1.19 5.93 7.76
CA PHE A 24 1.91 4.77 8.26
C PHE A 24 0.95 3.58 8.32
N THR A 25 0.63 3.03 7.14
CA THR A 25 -0.33 1.92 7.00
C THR A 25 0.32 0.73 6.32
N ALA A 26 -0.19 -0.46 6.62
CA ALA A 26 0.32 -1.69 6.01
C ALA A 26 -0.19 -1.93 4.56
N VAL A 27 -0.98 -1.01 3.99
CA VAL A 27 -1.73 -1.23 2.74
C VAL A 27 -0.82 -1.58 1.58
N THR A 28 0.16 -0.73 1.26
CA THR A 28 1.06 -0.94 0.11
C THR A 28 1.78 -2.28 0.19
N GLY A 29 2.41 -2.58 1.33
CA GLY A 29 3.14 -3.84 1.54
C GLY A 29 2.22 -5.07 1.46
N CYS A 30 1.02 -4.98 2.02
CA CYS A 30 0.03 -6.06 1.97
C CYS A 30 -0.50 -6.31 0.57
N LEU A 31 -0.77 -5.27 -0.23
CA LEU A 31 -1.21 -5.40 -1.62
C LEU A 31 -0.12 -6.03 -2.50
N LEU A 32 1.13 -5.60 -2.35
CA LEU A 32 2.28 -6.21 -3.04
C LEU A 32 2.41 -7.70 -2.70
N TYR A 33 2.30 -8.04 -1.42
CA TYR A 33 2.37 -9.44 -0.97
C TYR A 33 1.17 -10.24 -1.47
N PHE A 34 -0.04 -9.68 -1.42
CA PHE A 34 -1.26 -10.34 -1.90
C PHE A 34 -1.14 -10.69 -3.39
N GLY A 35 -0.75 -9.72 -4.23
CA GLY A 35 -0.52 -9.92 -5.65
C GLY A 35 0.55 -10.98 -5.96
N ALA A 36 1.60 -11.05 -5.12
CA ALA A 36 2.65 -12.06 -5.25
C ALA A 36 2.19 -13.48 -4.92
N LYS A 37 1.27 -13.65 -3.96
CA LYS A 37 0.92 -14.95 -3.37
C LYS A 37 -0.45 -15.49 -3.77
N ARG A 38 -1.33 -14.64 -4.29
CA ARG A 38 -2.70 -15.05 -4.67
C ARG A 38 -2.94 -14.95 -6.18
N PRO A 39 -3.86 -15.77 -6.73
CA PRO A 39 -4.22 -15.68 -8.14
C PRO A 39 -4.98 -14.37 -8.41
N TRP A 40 -4.96 -13.91 -9.63
CA TRP A 40 -5.59 -12.66 -10.05
C TRP A 40 -7.11 -12.62 -9.76
N ARG A 41 -7.78 -13.77 -9.77
CA ARG A 41 -9.21 -13.91 -9.44
C ARG A 41 -9.57 -13.49 -8.02
N GLU A 42 -8.60 -13.52 -7.11
CA GLU A 42 -8.81 -13.12 -5.71
C GLU A 42 -8.49 -11.65 -5.45
N MET A 43 -7.95 -10.91 -6.43
CA MET A 43 -7.61 -9.49 -6.27
C MET A 43 -8.84 -8.60 -6.00
N PHE A 44 -10.04 -9.08 -6.30
CA PHE A 44 -11.28 -8.37 -5.95
C PHE A 44 -11.51 -8.28 -4.43
N ALA A 45 -11.04 -9.26 -3.66
CA ALA A 45 -11.25 -9.27 -2.21
C ALA A 45 -10.53 -8.09 -1.50
N PRO A 46 -9.22 -7.87 -1.68
CA PRO A 46 -8.57 -6.70 -1.09
C PRO A 46 -9.08 -5.38 -1.69
N LEU A 47 -9.42 -5.35 -2.97
CA LEU A 47 -9.99 -4.16 -3.58
C LEU A 47 -11.32 -3.78 -2.91
N ALA A 48 -12.26 -4.71 -2.79
CA ALA A 48 -13.55 -4.49 -2.15
C ALA A 48 -13.38 -4.09 -0.67
N ALA A 49 -12.51 -4.79 0.07
CA ALA A 49 -12.25 -4.48 1.48
C ALA A 49 -11.70 -3.06 1.67
N LEU A 50 -10.75 -2.62 0.82
CA LEU A 50 -10.16 -1.30 0.93
C LEU A 50 -11.11 -0.19 0.46
N ILE A 51 -11.88 -0.41 -0.62
CA ILE A 51 -12.92 0.53 -1.06
C ILE A 51 -13.96 0.71 0.05
N THR A 52 -14.45 -0.38 0.63
CA THR A 52 -15.40 -0.31 1.76
C THR A 52 -14.79 0.44 2.94
N THR A 53 -13.51 0.22 3.23
CA THR A 53 -12.81 0.93 4.30
C THR A 53 -12.70 2.43 3.98
N ASP A 54 -12.39 2.82 2.74
CA ASP A 54 -12.32 4.22 2.31
C ASP A 54 -13.68 4.90 2.42
N CYS A 55 -14.75 4.24 1.98
CA CYS A 55 -16.11 4.73 2.13
C CYS A 55 -16.49 4.91 3.61
N TYR A 56 -16.21 3.91 4.45
CA TYR A 56 -16.47 3.97 5.88
C TYR A 56 -15.73 5.14 6.55
N LEU A 57 -14.43 5.28 6.30
CA LEU A 57 -13.63 6.34 6.89
C LEU A 57 -14.12 7.72 6.45
N THR A 58 -14.43 7.89 5.17
CA THR A 58 -14.89 9.18 4.64
C THR A 58 -16.27 9.56 5.16
N LEU A 59 -17.21 8.61 5.22
CA LEU A 59 -18.60 8.89 5.59
C LEU A 59 -18.82 8.98 7.10
N PHE A 60 -18.04 8.24 7.89
CA PHE A 60 -18.32 8.09 9.32
C PHE A 60 -17.21 8.60 10.25
N ARG A 61 -15.96 8.70 9.77
CA ARG A 61 -14.82 9.08 10.63
C ARG A 61 -14.28 10.47 10.34
N TYR A 62 -14.30 10.90 9.09
CA TYR A 62 -13.83 12.23 8.71
C TYR A 62 -15.00 13.18 8.59
N SER A 63 -15.48 13.68 9.75
CA SER A 63 -16.60 14.65 9.80
C SER A 63 -16.25 15.91 8.98
N GLY A 64 -17.18 16.32 8.13
CA GLY A 64 -17.01 17.50 7.28
C GLY A 64 -16.39 17.22 5.90
N TYR A 65 -16.01 15.98 5.60
CA TYR A 65 -15.54 15.58 4.27
C TYR A 65 -16.63 14.81 3.51
N SER A 66 -16.86 15.18 2.27
CA SER A 66 -17.68 14.41 1.34
C SER A 66 -16.81 13.50 0.49
N MET A 67 -17.38 12.40 0.01
CA MET A 67 -16.67 11.50 -0.90
C MET A 67 -16.34 12.22 -2.21
N ASN A 68 -15.06 12.37 -2.51
CA ASN A 68 -14.61 12.84 -3.81
C ASN A 68 -14.27 11.65 -4.70
N TRP A 69 -15.21 11.27 -5.58
CA TRP A 69 -15.08 10.12 -6.46
C TRP A 69 -13.88 10.23 -7.41
N GLY A 70 -13.57 11.45 -7.87
CA GLY A 70 -12.41 11.70 -8.73
C GLY A 70 -11.11 11.35 -8.01
N PHE A 71 -10.90 11.86 -6.81
CA PHE A 71 -9.71 11.56 -6.00
C PHE A 71 -9.64 10.08 -5.59
N SER A 72 -10.76 9.52 -5.14
CA SER A 72 -10.82 8.12 -4.67
C SER A 72 -10.52 7.13 -5.80
N SER A 73 -10.96 7.39 -7.03
CA SER A 73 -10.73 6.50 -8.18
C SER A 73 -9.25 6.31 -8.50
N PHE A 74 -8.40 7.33 -8.31
CA PHE A 74 -6.95 7.21 -8.46
C PHE A 74 -6.36 6.21 -7.46
N SER A 75 -6.78 6.30 -6.20
CA SER A 75 -6.33 5.38 -5.15
C SER A 75 -6.80 3.95 -5.40
N TRP A 76 -8.06 3.77 -5.81
CA TRP A 76 -8.62 2.44 -6.10
C TRP A 76 -8.00 1.79 -7.33
N GLY A 77 -7.76 2.57 -8.39
CA GLY A 77 -7.01 2.10 -9.55
C GLY A 77 -5.59 1.69 -9.17
N TRP A 78 -4.96 2.47 -8.29
CA TRP A 78 -3.63 2.12 -7.81
C TRP A 78 -3.62 0.85 -6.94
N TYR A 79 -4.67 0.55 -6.14
CA TYR A 79 -4.74 -0.72 -5.40
C TYR A 79 -4.62 -1.95 -6.31
N LEU A 80 -5.29 -1.92 -7.46
CA LEU A 80 -5.13 -2.97 -8.47
C LEU A 80 -3.70 -2.99 -9.04
N ALA A 81 -3.17 -1.83 -9.41
CA ALA A 81 -1.83 -1.70 -9.95
C ALA A 81 -0.75 -2.22 -8.97
N ALA A 82 -0.90 -1.96 -7.66
CA ALA A 82 -0.01 -2.46 -6.62
C ALA A 82 -0.02 -4.00 -6.54
N MET A 83 -1.18 -4.64 -6.66
CA MET A 83 -1.26 -6.09 -6.70
C MET A 83 -0.62 -6.68 -7.97
N VAL A 84 -0.82 -6.04 -9.12
CA VAL A 84 -0.14 -6.42 -10.36
C VAL A 84 1.37 -6.26 -10.20
N LEU A 85 1.85 -5.14 -9.68
CA LEU A 85 3.25 -4.87 -9.38
C LEU A 85 3.84 -5.96 -8.47
N GLY A 86 3.15 -6.33 -7.40
CA GLY A 86 3.54 -7.42 -6.50
C GLY A 86 3.63 -8.76 -7.23
N SER A 87 2.70 -9.05 -8.16
CA SER A 87 2.74 -10.26 -8.96
C SER A 87 3.94 -10.32 -9.90
N VAL A 88 4.28 -9.20 -10.53
CA VAL A 88 5.43 -9.10 -11.45
C VAL A 88 6.76 -9.20 -10.71
N LEU A 89 6.90 -8.47 -9.61
CA LEU A 89 8.15 -8.40 -8.88
C LEU A 89 8.44 -9.64 -8.03
N LEU A 90 7.41 -10.20 -7.35
CA LEU A 90 7.62 -11.12 -6.23
C LEU A 90 7.07 -12.52 -6.45
N ARG A 91 6.24 -12.78 -7.49
CA ARG A 91 5.60 -14.08 -7.68
C ARG A 91 6.57 -15.18 -8.06
N LYS A 92 7.44 -14.93 -9.06
CA LYS A 92 8.33 -15.98 -9.60
C LYS A 92 9.51 -16.29 -8.69
N ARG A 93 10.15 -15.27 -8.14
CA ARG A 93 11.31 -15.39 -7.25
C ARG A 93 11.28 -14.30 -6.20
N VAL A 94 11.41 -14.67 -4.94
CA VAL A 94 11.57 -13.73 -3.83
C VAL A 94 13.06 -13.64 -3.54
N THR A 95 13.70 -12.55 -4.01
CA THR A 95 15.09 -12.20 -3.67
C THR A 95 15.10 -10.91 -2.87
N PHE A 96 16.19 -10.65 -2.15
CA PHE A 96 16.37 -9.39 -1.42
C PHE A 96 16.19 -8.17 -2.36
N ALA A 97 16.83 -8.20 -3.53
CA ALA A 97 16.74 -7.10 -4.50
C ALA A 97 15.30 -6.86 -4.97
N ARG A 98 14.52 -7.91 -5.23
CA ARG A 98 13.11 -7.79 -5.64
C ARG A 98 12.22 -7.31 -4.48
N GLY A 99 12.49 -7.75 -3.26
CA GLY A 99 11.83 -7.24 -2.07
C GLY A 99 12.10 -5.75 -1.86
N ALA A 100 13.37 -5.34 -1.96
CA ALA A 100 13.78 -3.94 -1.88
C ALA A 100 13.17 -3.09 -3.00
N ALA A 101 13.16 -3.60 -4.24
CA ALA A 101 12.48 -2.94 -5.35
C ALA A 101 10.99 -2.73 -5.08
N GLY A 102 10.29 -3.75 -4.55
CA GLY A 102 8.88 -3.63 -4.16
C GLY A 102 8.66 -2.58 -3.05
N ALA A 103 9.56 -2.56 -2.06
CA ALA A 103 9.51 -1.61 -0.95
C ALA A 103 9.72 -0.14 -1.39
N ILE A 104 10.42 0.09 -2.49
CA ILE A 104 10.64 1.43 -3.04
C ILE A 104 9.57 1.77 -4.08
N VAL A 105 9.40 0.92 -5.09
CA VAL A 105 8.52 1.22 -6.25
C VAL A 105 7.05 1.29 -5.84
N GLY A 106 6.61 0.44 -4.88
CA GLY A 106 5.24 0.47 -4.37
C GLY A 106 4.85 1.85 -3.82
N PRO A 107 5.48 2.30 -2.71
CA PRO A 107 5.18 3.62 -2.14
C PRO A 107 5.43 4.78 -3.10
N THR A 108 6.49 4.72 -3.93
CA THR A 108 6.78 5.76 -4.91
C THR A 108 5.65 5.88 -5.95
N SER A 109 5.18 4.75 -6.48
CA SER A 109 4.06 4.77 -7.43
C SER A 109 2.76 5.27 -6.79
N PHE A 110 2.50 4.91 -5.52
CA PHE A 110 1.37 5.46 -4.77
C PHE A 110 1.50 6.97 -4.59
N PHE A 111 2.65 7.44 -4.14
CA PHE A 111 2.93 8.86 -3.98
C PHE A 111 2.67 9.64 -5.28
N LEU A 112 3.14 9.12 -6.41
CA LEU A 112 2.93 9.77 -7.70
C LEU A 112 1.45 9.79 -8.10
N VAL A 113 0.75 8.67 -8.02
CA VAL A 113 -0.65 8.56 -8.46
C VAL A 113 -1.59 9.31 -7.53
N SER A 114 -1.43 9.17 -6.21
CA SER A 114 -2.33 9.79 -5.24
C SER A 114 -2.20 11.32 -5.21
N ASN A 115 -0.98 11.85 -5.27
CA ASN A 115 -0.79 13.32 -5.30
C ASN A 115 -1.22 13.92 -6.65
N PHE A 116 -0.98 13.22 -7.77
CA PHE A 116 -1.56 13.63 -9.04
C PHE A 116 -3.10 13.66 -8.97
N GLY A 117 -3.71 12.61 -8.42
CA GLY A 117 -5.16 12.54 -8.22
C GLY A 117 -5.68 13.67 -7.32
N ALA A 118 -4.96 14.00 -6.25
CA ALA A 118 -5.30 15.10 -5.34
C ALA A 118 -5.22 16.46 -6.04
N TRP A 119 -4.19 16.70 -6.83
CA TRP A 119 -4.06 17.93 -7.61
C TRP A 119 -5.12 18.00 -8.73
N PHE A 120 -5.30 16.91 -9.48
CA PHE A 120 -6.23 16.85 -10.61
C PHE A 120 -7.68 17.02 -10.19
N SER A 121 -8.10 16.31 -9.15
CA SER A 121 -9.47 16.36 -8.63
C SER A 121 -9.72 17.55 -7.70
N ASN A 122 -8.64 18.11 -7.15
CA ASN A 122 -8.61 19.25 -6.22
C ASN A 122 -9.77 19.23 -5.18
N PRO A 123 -9.94 18.14 -4.43
CA PRO A 123 -11.12 17.91 -3.59
C PRO A 123 -11.32 18.96 -2.50
N PHE A 124 -10.25 19.66 -2.12
CA PHE A 124 -10.24 20.68 -1.07
C PHE A 124 -10.03 22.09 -1.61
N ASN A 125 -10.03 22.25 -2.93
CA ASN A 125 -9.74 23.52 -3.61
C ASN A 125 -8.44 24.20 -3.12
N THR A 126 -7.44 23.40 -2.81
CA THR A 126 -6.17 23.82 -2.17
C THR A 126 -5.09 24.10 -3.20
N TYR A 127 -5.05 23.32 -4.28
CA TYR A 127 -3.98 23.36 -5.27
C TYR A 127 -4.51 23.84 -6.63
N PRO A 128 -4.12 25.04 -7.12
CA PRO A 128 -4.52 25.48 -8.44
C PRO A 128 -3.99 24.54 -9.54
N HIS A 129 -4.74 24.40 -10.65
CA HIS A 129 -4.35 23.57 -11.80
C HIS A 129 -3.23 24.23 -12.61
N THR A 130 -2.11 24.48 -11.97
CA THR A 130 -0.87 25.03 -12.55
C THR A 130 0.30 24.12 -12.19
N PHE A 131 1.42 24.26 -12.89
CA PHE A 131 2.64 23.53 -12.56
C PHE A 131 3.10 23.81 -11.11
N ALA A 132 3.03 25.06 -10.67
CA ALA A 132 3.37 25.43 -9.29
C ALA A 132 2.43 24.75 -8.27
N GLY A 133 1.13 24.66 -8.55
CA GLY A 133 0.17 23.93 -7.72
C GLY A 133 0.45 22.43 -7.67
N LEU A 134 0.86 21.83 -8.79
CA LEU A 134 1.28 20.43 -8.83
C LEU A 134 2.52 20.20 -7.95
N VAL A 135 3.54 21.03 -8.08
CA VAL A 135 4.75 20.95 -7.26
C VAL A 135 4.43 21.12 -5.77
N ALA A 136 3.56 22.06 -5.42
CA ALA A 136 3.12 22.28 -4.05
C ALA A 136 2.39 21.06 -3.48
N CYS A 137 1.53 20.42 -4.27
CA CYS A 137 0.83 19.18 -3.87
C CYS A 137 1.82 18.04 -3.59
N TYR A 138 2.79 17.82 -4.47
CA TYR A 138 3.82 16.81 -4.26
C TYR A 138 4.70 17.12 -3.04
N ALA A 139 5.10 18.37 -2.86
CA ALA A 139 5.88 18.78 -1.69
C ALA A 139 5.15 18.51 -0.37
N ALA A 140 3.84 18.82 -0.31
CA ALA A 140 3.00 18.51 0.84
C ALA A 140 2.84 17.01 1.08
N GLY A 141 2.94 16.19 0.03
CA GLY A 141 2.86 14.73 0.11
C GLY A 141 4.10 14.02 0.68
N VAL A 142 5.27 14.67 0.71
CA VAL A 142 6.55 14.04 1.10
C VAL A 142 6.53 13.39 2.49
N PRO A 143 5.96 13.98 3.55
CA PRO A 143 5.89 13.35 4.86
C PRO A 143 5.11 12.03 4.84
N PHE A 144 4.00 11.97 4.08
CA PHE A 144 3.18 10.76 3.92
C PHE A 144 3.92 9.67 3.15
N TYR A 145 4.63 10.05 2.09
CA TYR A 145 5.48 9.13 1.32
C TYR A 145 6.55 8.46 2.19
N ARG A 146 7.25 9.23 3.03
CA ARG A 146 8.24 8.69 3.95
C ARG A 146 7.63 7.63 4.88
N ASN A 147 6.46 7.91 5.44
CA ASN A 147 5.79 6.99 6.35
C ASN A 147 5.35 5.71 5.64
N ASP A 148 4.79 5.80 4.43
CA ASP A 148 4.40 4.63 3.63
C ASP A 148 5.64 3.81 3.22
N LEU A 149 6.75 4.47 2.87
CA LEU A 149 8.01 3.79 2.54
C LEU A 149 8.51 2.92 3.70
N VAL A 150 8.51 3.47 4.92
CA VAL A 150 8.92 2.74 6.12
C VAL A 150 7.95 1.60 6.43
N ALA A 151 6.64 1.87 6.43
CA ALA A 151 5.62 0.87 6.71
C ALA A 151 5.68 -0.29 5.70
N THR A 152 5.77 0.01 4.41
CA THR A 152 5.89 -1.00 3.34
C THR A 152 7.16 -1.84 3.49
N SER A 153 8.29 -1.20 3.80
CA SER A 153 9.55 -1.90 4.04
C SER A 153 9.44 -2.90 5.21
N LEU A 154 8.83 -2.48 6.31
CA LEU A 154 8.61 -3.35 7.47
C LEU A 154 7.68 -4.52 7.13
N VAL A 155 6.55 -4.25 6.47
CA VAL A 155 5.60 -5.29 6.07
C VAL A 155 6.27 -6.32 5.16
N LEU A 156 6.99 -5.90 4.14
CA LEU A 156 7.67 -6.82 3.23
C LEU A 156 8.83 -7.57 3.90
N ALA A 157 9.59 -6.91 4.77
CA ALA A 157 10.65 -7.56 5.54
C ALA A 157 10.09 -8.68 6.41
N VAL A 158 8.99 -8.46 7.11
CA VAL A 158 8.33 -9.50 7.92
C VAL A 158 7.69 -10.57 7.04
N ALA A 159 6.87 -10.18 6.07
CA ALA A 159 6.09 -11.11 5.25
C ALA A 159 6.94 -12.03 4.36
N LEU A 160 8.09 -11.55 3.90
CA LEU A 160 9.00 -12.31 3.05
C LEU A 160 10.20 -12.87 3.82
N GLY A 161 10.71 -12.14 4.81
CA GLY A 161 11.90 -12.49 5.57
C GLY A 161 11.65 -13.61 6.56
N VAL A 162 10.57 -13.57 7.34
CA VAL A 162 10.26 -14.60 8.34
C VAL A 162 10.14 -16.00 7.71
N PRO A 163 9.34 -16.20 6.63
CA PRO A 163 9.29 -17.52 5.98
C PRO A 163 10.63 -17.97 5.40
N ALA A 164 11.45 -17.04 4.90
CA ALA A 164 12.78 -17.38 4.39
C ALA A 164 13.72 -17.85 5.50
N LEU A 165 13.66 -17.20 6.65
CA LEU A 165 14.48 -17.55 7.83
C LEU A 165 14.08 -18.94 8.36
N VAL A 166 12.79 -19.19 8.54
CA VAL A 166 12.26 -20.48 9.01
C VAL A 166 12.70 -21.62 8.08
N ARG A 167 12.63 -21.42 6.76
CA ARG A 167 13.10 -22.44 5.81
C ARG A 167 14.59 -22.75 5.96
N ARG A 168 15.42 -21.71 6.14
CA ARG A 168 16.88 -21.90 6.32
C ARG A 168 17.21 -22.70 7.58
N THR A 169 16.54 -22.43 8.69
CA THR A 169 16.76 -23.16 9.95
C THR A 169 16.34 -24.62 9.85
N HIS A 170 15.22 -24.92 9.16
CA HIS A 170 14.80 -26.31 8.93
C HIS A 170 15.79 -27.08 8.04
N THR A 171 16.28 -26.45 6.96
CA THR A 171 17.26 -27.10 6.08
C THR A 171 18.59 -27.37 6.79
N ALA A 172 19.06 -26.41 7.59
CA ALA A 172 20.29 -26.59 8.36
C ALA A 172 20.18 -27.72 9.39
N ARG A 173 19.04 -27.84 10.08
CA ARG A 173 18.80 -28.93 11.04
C ARG A 173 18.74 -30.31 10.35
N ALA A 174 18.13 -30.40 9.16
CA ALA A 174 18.04 -31.66 8.42
C ALA A 174 19.40 -32.14 7.84
N GLN A 175 20.41 -31.25 7.77
CA GLN A 175 21.77 -31.60 7.35
C GLN A 175 22.68 -32.07 8.48
N VAL A 176 22.28 -31.84 9.73
CA VAL A 176 23.06 -32.21 10.94
C VAL A 176 22.52 -33.45 11.61
N ALA A 177 21.31 -33.89 11.25
CA ALA A 177 20.66 -35.14 11.72
C ALA A 177 20.88 -36.28 10.74
#